data_9171f843ede8c597a30f72148c3e9c7e
#
_entry.id   9171f843ede8c597a30f72148c3e9c7e
#
_cell.length_a   1.000
_cell.length_b   1.000
_cell.length_c   1.000
_cell.angle_alpha   90.00
_cell.angle_beta   90.00
_cell.angle_gamma   90.00
#
_symmetry.space_group_name_H-M   'P 1'
#
loop_
_entity.id
_entity.type
_entity.pdbx_description
1 polymer ?
#
loop_
_entity_poly.entity_id
_entity_poly.type
_entity_poly.pdbx_seq_one_letter_code
_entity_poly.pdbx_strand_id
1 'polypeptide(L)'
;MANVFMYTTAICPYCVNAKKLLAQKGVDVKEIRVDQNPQLRTEMMQKSGQRTVPQIWIGEFHVGGFTDLLALEKQGKLDNLLANNE
;
A
#
# COMPACT_ATOMS: atom_id res chain seq x y z
N MET A 1 -2.30 -14.76 6.72
CA MET A 1 -1.58 -13.56 6.28
C MET A 1 -2.52 -12.39 6.17
N ALA A 2 -2.00 -11.20 6.36
CA ALA A 2 -2.81 -9.99 6.27
C ALA A 2 -3.29 -9.72 4.84
N ASN A 3 -4.45 -9.09 4.72
CA ASN A 3 -4.90 -8.53 3.46
C ASN A 3 -4.17 -7.22 3.21
N VAL A 4 -3.55 -7.09 2.04
CA VAL A 4 -2.82 -5.89 1.67
C VAL A 4 -3.51 -5.23 0.49
N PHE A 5 -3.83 -3.95 0.65
CA PHE A 5 -4.48 -3.14 -0.37
C PHE A 5 -3.58 -1.99 -0.75
N MET A 6 -3.56 -1.64 -2.03
CA MET A 6 -2.75 -0.53 -2.50
C MET A 6 -3.52 0.24 -3.57
N TYR A 7 -3.70 1.53 -3.34
CA TYR A 7 -4.22 2.43 -4.36
C TYR A 7 -3.08 2.86 -5.27
N THR A 8 -3.27 2.74 -6.56
CA THR A 8 -2.22 2.95 -7.56
C THR A 8 -2.73 3.72 -8.77
N THR A 9 -1.79 4.11 -9.63
CA THR A 9 -2.07 4.61 -10.97
C THR A 9 -1.25 3.84 -12.00
N ALA A 10 -1.58 4.02 -13.29
CA ALA A 10 -0.92 3.27 -14.37
C ALA A 10 0.59 3.55 -14.42
N ILE A 11 0.97 4.81 -14.24
CA ILE A 11 2.37 5.23 -14.30
C ILE A 11 2.78 5.72 -12.92
N CYS A 12 3.38 4.83 -12.14
CA CYS A 12 3.74 5.14 -10.76
C CYS A 12 4.96 4.31 -10.36
N PRO A 13 6.17 4.87 -10.50
CA PRO A 13 7.39 4.13 -10.12
C PRO A 13 7.40 3.68 -8.66
N TYR A 14 6.90 4.52 -7.77
CA TYR A 14 6.84 4.15 -6.33
C TYR A 14 5.85 3.03 -6.08
N CYS A 15 4.76 2.98 -6.85
CA CYS A 15 3.82 1.86 -6.76
C CYS A 15 4.48 0.55 -7.19
N VAL A 16 5.27 0.60 -8.26
CA VAL A 16 6.02 -0.57 -8.75
C VAL A 16 7.00 -1.06 -7.68
N ASN A 17 7.74 -0.12 -7.08
CA ASN A 17 8.71 -0.47 -6.04
C ASN A 17 8.03 -1.07 -4.81
N ALA A 18 6.89 -0.51 -4.41
CA ALA A 18 6.14 -1.03 -3.28
C ALA A 18 5.63 -2.44 -3.56
N LYS A 19 5.12 -2.69 -4.76
CA LYS A 19 4.65 -4.02 -5.15
C LYS A 19 5.80 -5.04 -5.15
N LYS A 20 6.98 -4.63 -5.61
CA LYS A 20 8.16 -5.51 -5.61
C LYS A 20 8.56 -5.91 -4.19
N LEU A 21 8.58 -4.95 -3.28
CA LEU A 21 8.93 -5.23 -1.89
C LEU A 21 7.94 -6.21 -1.26
N LEU A 22 6.65 -5.98 -1.46
CA LEU A 22 5.62 -6.85 -0.91
C LEU A 22 5.63 -8.23 -1.55
N ALA A 23 5.94 -8.31 -2.84
CA ALA A 23 6.08 -9.60 -3.53
C ALA A 23 7.24 -10.42 -2.96
N GLN A 24 8.34 -9.76 -2.58
CA GLN A 24 9.46 -10.44 -1.93
C GLN A 24 9.06 -11.02 -0.58
N LYS A 25 8.03 -10.48 0.05
CA LYS A 25 7.48 -10.98 1.31
C LYS A 25 6.46 -12.08 1.11
N GLY A 26 6.17 -12.47 -0.14
CA GLY A 26 5.19 -13.50 -0.45
C GLY A 26 3.75 -13.04 -0.29
N VAL A 27 3.50 -11.75 -0.41
CA VAL A 27 2.18 -11.15 -0.19
C VAL A 27 1.52 -10.83 -1.51
N ASP A 28 0.26 -11.24 -1.66
CA ASP A 28 -0.59 -10.81 -2.77
C ASP A 28 -1.21 -9.47 -2.44
N VAL A 29 -0.93 -8.48 -3.29
CA VAL A 29 -1.45 -7.12 -3.11
C VAL A 29 -2.71 -6.94 -3.93
N LYS A 30 -3.77 -6.47 -3.29
CA LYS A 30 -4.96 -6.04 -3.99
C LYS A 30 -4.76 -4.62 -4.46
N GLU A 31 -4.65 -4.46 -5.76
CA GLU A 31 -4.37 -3.16 -6.37
C GLU A 31 -5.68 -2.48 -6.77
N ILE A 32 -5.83 -1.22 -6.38
CA ILE A 32 -7.02 -0.41 -6.68
C ILE A 32 -6.56 0.78 -7.52
N ARG A 33 -6.90 0.76 -8.80
CA ARG A 33 -6.52 1.82 -9.73
C ARG A 33 -7.43 3.02 -9.54
N VAL A 34 -6.83 4.18 -9.30
CA VAL A 34 -7.60 5.42 -9.05
C VAL A 34 -7.49 6.42 -10.19
N ASP A 35 -6.61 6.18 -11.16
CA ASP A 35 -6.44 7.07 -12.29
C ASP A 35 -7.59 7.03 -13.29
N GLN A 36 -8.42 6.00 -13.23
CA GLN A 36 -9.55 5.83 -14.12
C GLN A 36 -10.90 5.96 -13.41
N ASN A 37 -10.88 6.25 -12.11
CA ASN A 37 -12.10 6.30 -11.31
C ASN A 37 -12.00 7.39 -10.25
N PRO A 38 -12.60 8.57 -10.53
CA PRO A 38 -12.53 9.69 -9.57
C PRO A 38 -13.14 9.38 -8.21
N GLN A 39 -14.15 8.50 -8.16
CA GLN A 39 -14.76 8.12 -6.88
C GLN A 39 -13.80 7.34 -6.01
N LEU A 40 -13.03 6.43 -6.60
CA LEU A 40 -12.02 5.67 -5.87
C LEU A 40 -10.89 6.59 -5.38
N ARG A 41 -10.53 7.60 -6.18
CA ARG A 41 -9.53 8.57 -5.76
C ARG A 41 -10.02 9.37 -4.57
N THR A 42 -11.27 9.80 -4.59
CA THR A 42 -11.88 10.51 -3.46
C THR A 42 -11.89 9.63 -2.21
N GLU A 43 -12.26 8.36 -2.36
CA GLU A 43 -12.21 7.39 -1.26
C GLU A 43 -10.83 7.29 -0.66
N MET A 44 -9.80 7.16 -1.51
CA MET A 44 -8.42 7.11 -1.06
C MET A 44 -8.04 8.36 -0.27
N MET A 45 -8.40 9.55 -0.78
CA MET A 45 -8.08 10.80 -0.11
C MET A 45 -8.77 10.92 1.24
N GLN A 46 -10.02 10.47 1.32
CA GLN A 46 -10.77 10.51 2.58
C GLN A 46 -10.18 9.56 3.61
N LYS A 47 -9.78 8.37 3.20
CA LYS A 47 -9.23 7.36 4.09
C LYS A 47 -7.81 7.68 4.53
N SER A 48 -6.99 8.18 3.61
CA SER A 48 -5.56 8.39 3.87
C SER A 48 -5.22 9.80 4.35
N GLY A 49 -6.07 10.76 4.03
CA GLY A 49 -5.75 12.16 4.22
C GLY A 49 -4.71 12.68 3.24
N GLN A 50 -4.42 11.91 2.19
CA GLN A 50 -3.38 12.25 1.22
C GLN A 50 -3.88 12.06 -0.21
N ARG A 51 -3.22 12.75 -1.14
CA ARG A 51 -3.57 12.72 -2.57
C ARG A 51 -2.65 11.84 -3.39
N THR A 52 -1.56 11.39 -2.81
CA THR A 52 -0.49 10.71 -3.54
C THR A 52 -0.73 9.20 -3.60
N VAL A 53 -0.13 8.56 -4.60
CA VAL A 53 -0.05 7.11 -4.71
C VAL A 53 1.42 6.69 -4.64
N PRO A 54 1.71 5.49 -4.15
CA PRO A 54 0.77 4.53 -3.62
C PRO A 54 0.24 4.92 -2.24
N GLN A 55 -0.94 4.43 -1.90
CA GLN A 55 -1.44 4.45 -0.53
C GLN A 55 -1.72 3.00 -0.15
N ILE A 56 -1.10 2.54 0.93
CA ILE A 56 -1.01 1.12 1.28
C ILE A 56 -1.67 0.87 2.62
N TRP A 57 -2.47 -0.20 2.68
CA TRP A 57 -3.07 -0.69 3.92
C TRP A 57 -2.69 -2.14 4.12
N ILE A 58 -2.33 -2.48 5.35
CA ILE A 58 -2.14 -3.86 5.79
C ILE A 58 -3.26 -4.14 6.78
N GLY A 59 -4.30 -4.86 6.32
CA GLY A 59 -5.53 -4.96 7.08
C GLY A 59 -6.14 -3.58 7.28
N GLU A 60 -6.34 -3.17 8.51
CA GLU A 60 -6.86 -1.84 8.84
C GLU A 60 -5.77 -0.81 9.10
N PHE A 61 -4.51 -1.24 9.11
CA PHE A 61 -3.38 -0.35 9.38
C PHE A 61 -2.99 0.42 8.13
N HIS A 62 -3.03 1.74 8.19
CA HIS A 62 -2.61 2.60 7.08
C HIS A 62 -1.09 2.79 7.13
N VAL A 63 -0.40 2.21 6.16
CA VAL A 63 1.06 2.34 6.05
C VAL A 63 1.44 3.72 5.50
N GLY A 64 0.76 4.15 4.43
CA GLY A 64 1.11 5.35 3.69
C GLY A 64 1.69 5.02 2.33
N GLY A 65 2.73 5.74 1.91
CA GLY A 65 3.38 5.52 0.63
C GLY A 65 4.54 4.55 0.69
N PHE A 66 5.30 4.49 -0.40
CA PHE A 66 6.44 3.58 -0.49
C PHE A 66 7.52 3.90 0.54
N THR A 67 7.82 5.18 0.77
CA THR A 67 8.84 5.55 1.75
C THR A 67 8.46 5.11 3.16
N ASP A 68 7.18 5.18 3.48
CA ASP A 68 6.67 4.70 4.77
C ASP A 68 6.79 3.18 4.87
N LEU A 69 6.46 2.48 3.78
CA LEU A 69 6.61 1.02 3.72
C LEU A 69 8.07 0.61 3.90
N LEU A 70 8.97 1.30 3.21
CA LEU A 70 10.40 1.03 3.29
C LEU A 70 10.94 1.28 4.71
N ALA A 71 10.44 2.33 5.37
CA ALA A 71 10.82 2.62 6.74
C ALA A 71 10.42 1.47 7.69
N LEU A 72 9.22 0.92 7.52
CA LEU A 72 8.78 -0.23 8.30
C LEU A 72 9.68 -1.43 8.07
N GLU A 73 10.09 -1.67 6.83
CA GLU A 73 10.98 -2.76 6.50
C GLU A 73 12.35 -2.56 7.18
N LYS A 74 12.90 -1.37 7.12
CA LYS A 74 14.20 -1.07 7.72
C LYS A 74 14.16 -1.16 9.24
N GLN A 75 13.01 -0.90 9.84
CA GLN A 75 12.83 -1.01 11.29
C GLN A 75 12.54 -2.43 11.75
N GLY A 76 12.40 -3.38 10.81
CA GLY A 76 12.07 -4.76 11.12
C GLY A 76 10.63 -4.97 11.56
N LYS A 77 9.74 -4.03 11.25
CA LYS A 77 8.34 -4.08 11.67
C LYS A 77 7.39 -4.63 10.61
N LEU A 78 7.81 -4.60 9.34
CA LEU A 78 6.93 -4.98 8.24
C LEU A 78 6.50 -6.44 8.32
N ASP A 79 7.43 -7.35 8.58
CA ASP A 79 7.11 -8.77 8.63
C ASP A 79 6.09 -9.08 9.71
N ASN A 80 6.19 -8.44 10.86
CA ASN A 80 5.23 -8.64 11.95
C ASN A 80 3.84 -8.14 11.57
N LEU A 81 3.76 -6.99 10.90
CA LEU A 81 2.48 -6.46 10.44
C LEU A 81 1.82 -7.40 9.44
N LEU A 82 2.61 -7.95 8.50
CA LEU A 82 2.11 -8.87 7.50
C LEU A 82 1.66 -10.20 8.11
N ALA A 83 2.36 -10.68 9.11
CA ALA A 83 2.06 -11.96 9.74
C ALA A 83 0.89 -11.89 10.70
N ASN A 84 0.74 -10.80 11.44
CA ASN A 84 -0.18 -10.71 12.58
C ASN A 84 -1.47 -9.96 12.29
N ASN A 85 -1.54 -9.24 11.19
CA ASN A 85 -2.70 -8.41 10.85
C ASN A 85 -3.58 -9.14 9.84
N GLU A 86 -4.52 -9.90 10.32
CA GLU A 86 -5.41 -10.71 9.48
C GLU A 86 -6.74 -10.03 9.19
#